data_7d6fc15734f4eeb8e5dbd6acafd5dc33
#
_entry.id   7d6fc15734f4eeb8e5dbd6acafd5dc33
#
_cell.length_a   1.000
_cell.length_b   1.000
_cell.length_c   1.000
_cell.angle_alpha   90.00
_cell.angle_beta   90.00
_cell.angle_gamma   90.00
#
_symmetry.space_group_name_H-M   'P 1'
#
loop_
_entity.id
_entity.type
_entity.pdbx_description
1 polymer ?
#
loop_
_entity_poly.entity_id
_entity_poly.type
_entity_poly.pdbx_seq_one_letter_code
_entity_poly.pdbx_strand_id
1 'polypeptide(L)'
;MTSTTLPNQRPPFYRDTRTIAIMLQVLFLIAVLAVGWFLYNNMVARLAAGNTAAGGALSWGFLGQTAGFGISEGPTFRPEESYGRAYIVGVINTLRVGVVGIILATVLGLFAGISRVSNNWLLNKLAMVYVEIFRSTPLLVQLLFWYVGVIAALPTIQEAAPLGDLGYLTNRGMYLTWIYPSETGQALTWWLLGGVIAGMVVAWVRRRQLERQGVPGSGFMAGALVFAIIFVAGFLLALFTAAMPATTTYELRRGDRGTIFADIDGNGAFDLGIDRPLAYVPITLYAGDNQVVATGLTDGDGAFRFTDLPAEATRIEWTTPAPLVISEPMRQGFNFNGGISLTPEFAALLLALVAYTGAFIAEIVRAGINAVNKGQWEASRALGLNTGATLRMVVLPQALRVIIPPLTSQYLNLVKNSSLAIAVRYPDLFNVSRTIVNQTGAEVQGILLVMATYLTFSLITSLFMNWYNKRVSLVER
;
A
#
# COMPACT_ATOMS: atom_id res chain seq x y z
N MET A 1 12.83 -3.02 -80.74
CA MET A 1 13.71 -3.37 -79.65
C MET A 1 12.87 -4.05 -78.59
N THR A 2 12.83 -5.40 -78.57
CA THR A 2 12.10 -6.22 -77.63
C THR A 2 12.91 -6.36 -76.31
N SER A 3 12.45 -5.77 -75.21
CA SER A 3 13.05 -5.94 -73.88
C SER A 3 12.73 -7.35 -73.38
N THR A 4 13.72 -8.24 -73.46
CA THR A 4 13.69 -9.54 -72.83
C THR A 4 13.76 -9.35 -71.32
N THR A 5 12.63 -9.49 -70.60
CA THR A 5 12.58 -9.59 -69.15
C THR A 5 13.24 -10.91 -68.73
N LEU A 6 14.40 -10.82 -68.09
CA LEU A 6 15.04 -11.97 -67.45
C LEU A 6 14.13 -12.57 -66.40
N PRO A 7 13.98 -13.90 -66.33
CA PRO A 7 13.18 -14.54 -65.32
C PRO A 7 13.74 -14.23 -63.91
N ASN A 8 12.88 -13.79 -63.03
CA ASN A 8 13.18 -13.46 -61.65
C ASN A 8 13.63 -14.76 -60.90
N GLN A 9 14.94 -15.07 -61.00
CA GLN A 9 15.51 -16.22 -60.30
C GLN A 9 15.53 -15.90 -58.79
N ARG A 10 14.65 -16.55 -58.05
CA ARG A 10 14.67 -16.48 -56.56
C ARG A 10 16.06 -16.92 -56.10
N PRO A 11 16.72 -16.12 -55.23
CA PRO A 11 18.01 -16.50 -54.70
C PRO A 11 17.95 -17.89 -54.04
N PRO A 12 19.01 -18.70 -54.09
CA PRO A 12 19.02 -19.99 -53.40
C PRO A 12 18.73 -19.82 -51.93
N PHE A 13 18.04 -20.77 -51.28
CA PHE A 13 17.51 -20.69 -49.90
C PHE A 13 18.56 -20.26 -48.86
N TYR A 14 19.86 -20.56 -49.07
CA TYR A 14 20.97 -20.16 -48.20
C TYR A 14 21.46 -18.71 -48.44
N ARG A 15 20.90 -17.98 -49.40
CA ARG A 15 21.16 -16.56 -49.67
C ARG A 15 19.89 -15.70 -49.53
N ASP A 16 18.75 -16.34 -49.32
CA ASP A 16 17.51 -15.61 -49.06
C ASP A 16 17.53 -15.07 -47.64
N THR A 17 17.55 -13.77 -47.44
CA THR A 17 17.59 -13.08 -46.16
C THR A 17 16.41 -13.45 -45.29
N ARG A 18 15.25 -13.76 -45.87
CA ARG A 18 14.05 -14.17 -45.18
C ARG A 18 14.21 -15.58 -44.59
N THR A 19 14.73 -16.50 -45.37
CA THR A 19 14.99 -17.88 -44.95
C THR A 19 16.07 -17.92 -43.86
N ILE A 20 17.15 -17.14 -44.03
CA ILE A 20 18.23 -17.02 -43.04
C ILE A 20 17.66 -16.45 -41.70
N ALA A 21 16.81 -15.40 -41.77
CA ALA A 21 16.21 -14.82 -40.58
C ALA A 21 15.33 -15.81 -39.84
N ILE A 22 14.52 -16.62 -40.55
CA ILE A 22 13.70 -17.69 -39.96
C ILE A 22 14.59 -18.77 -39.34
N MET A 23 15.65 -19.20 -40.03
CA MET A 23 16.58 -20.21 -39.48
C MET A 23 17.27 -19.71 -38.20
N LEU A 24 17.70 -18.45 -38.17
CA LEU A 24 18.28 -17.85 -36.96
C LEU A 24 17.27 -17.73 -35.82
N GLN A 25 16.02 -17.38 -36.10
CA GLN A 25 14.96 -17.34 -35.08
C GLN A 25 14.65 -18.73 -34.49
N VAL A 26 14.58 -19.76 -35.37
CA VAL A 26 14.38 -21.15 -34.92
C VAL A 26 15.59 -21.64 -34.12
N LEU A 27 16.81 -21.37 -34.58
CA LEU A 27 18.04 -21.72 -33.86
C LEU A 27 18.07 -21.05 -32.47
N PHE A 28 17.74 -19.74 -32.42
CA PHE A 28 17.66 -19.00 -31.18
C PHE A 28 16.61 -19.59 -30.23
N LEU A 29 15.43 -19.93 -30.75
CA LEU A 29 14.38 -20.58 -29.97
C LEU A 29 14.82 -21.93 -29.40
N ILE A 30 15.48 -22.76 -30.23
CA ILE A 30 16.05 -24.06 -29.80
C ILE A 30 17.10 -23.83 -28.69
N ALA A 31 17.98 -22.85 -28.86
CA ALA A 31 18.99 -22.52 -27.86
C ALA A 31 18.35 -22.08 -26.54
N VAL A 32 17.31 -21.24 -26.57
CA VAL A 32 16.55 -20.82 -25.38
C VAL A 32 15.87 -22.02 -24.71
N LEU A 33 15.24 -22.91 -25.49
CA LEU A 33 14.61 -24.12 -24.95
C LEU A 33 15.63 -25.08 -24.36
N ALA A 34 16.80 -25.26 -25.01
CA ALA A 34 17.88 -26.12 -24.50
C ALA A 34 18.46 -25.59 -23.18
N VAL A 35 18.69 -24.27 -23.08
CA VAL A 35 19.12 -23.62 -21.85
C VAL A 35 18.04 -23.77 -20.77
N GLY A 36 16.78 -23.52 -21.11
CA GLY A 36 15.64 -23.72 -20.20
C GLY A 36 15.57 -25.16 -19.67
N TRP A 37 15.72 -26.14 -20.55
CA TRP A 37 15.75 -27.56 -20.19
C TRP A 37 16.95 -27.92 -19.29
N PHE A 38 18.13 -27.42 -19.62
CA PHE A 38 19.34 -27.60 -18.81
C PHE A 38 19.16 -27.00 -17.40
N LEU A 39 18.65 -25.77 -17.30
CA LEU A 39 18.37 -25.13 -16.02
C LEU A 39 17.33 -25.89 -15.22
N TYR A 40 16.25 -26.35 -15.88
CA TYR A 40 15.19 -27.16 -15.25
C TYR A 40 15.74 -28.44 -14.68
N ASN A 41 16.52 -29.22 -15.48
CA ASN A 41 17.12 -30.49 -15.02
C ASN A 41 18.09 -30.27 -13.85
N ASN A 42 18.93 -29.25 -13.89
CA ASN A 42 19.83 -28.90 -12.79
C ASN A 42 19.05 -28.49 -11.52
N MET A 43 17.98 -27.75 -11.69
CA MET A 43 17.10 -27.37 -10.57
C MET A 43 16.45 -28.60 -9.95
N VAL A 44 15.85 -29.50 -10.75
CA VAL A 44 15.22 -30.74 -10.28
C VAL A 44 16.25 -31.67 -9.61
N ALA A 45 17.44 -31.82 -10.18
CA ALA A 45 18.51 -32.61 -9.61
C ALA A 45 18.98 -32.06 -8.25
N ARG A 46 19.13 -30.76 -8.11
CA ARG A 46 19.48 -30.12 -6.81
C ARG A 46 18.38 -30.28 -5.77
N LEU A 47 17.11 -30.12 -6.19
CA LEU A 47 15.94 -30.31 -5.32
C LEU A 47 15.80 -31.78 -4.87
N ALA A 48 16.17 -32.73 -5.71
CA ALA A 48 16.17 -34.16 -5.37
C ALA A 48 17.35 -34.57 -4.47
N ALA A 49 18.51 -33.91 -4.61
CA ALA A 49 19.72 -34.18 -3.81
C ALA A 49 19.70 -33.45 -2.44
N GLY A 50 18.93 -32.37 -2.31
CA GLY A 50 18.76 -31.66 -1.06
C GLY A 50 17.79 -32.40 -0.15
N ASN A 51 18.30 -32.89 0.98
CA ASN A 51 17.50 -33.41 2.10
C ASN A 51 16.77 -32.22 2.76
N THR A 52 15.84 -31.59 2.03
CA THR A 52 15.10 -30.46 2.55
C THR A 52 14.01 -30.96 3.49
N ALA A 53 13.95 -30.43 4.69
CA ALA A 53 12.86 -30.61 5.66
C ALA A 53 11.45 -30.35 5.04
N ALA A 54 11.40 -29.92 3.80
CA ALA A 54 10.22 -29.57 3.02
C ALA A 54 9.63 -30.74 2.19
N GLY A 55 10.08 -31.97 2.35
CA GLY A 55 9.35 -33.17 1.84
C GLY A 55 9.21 -33.31 0.33
N GLY A 56 10.24 -32.99 -0.48
CA GLY A 56 10.24 -33.27 -1.93
C GLY A 56 10.36 -32.06 -2.83
N ALA A 57 10.61 -32.28 -4.11
CA ALA A 57 11.13 -31.34 -5.09
C ALA A 57 10.33 -30.01 -5.31
N LEU A 58 9.10 -29.89 -4.88
CA LEU A 58 8.29 -28.63 -4.88
C LEU A 58 7.16 -28.73 -3.84
N SER A 59 7.48 -29.20 -2.62
CA SER A 59 6.48 -29.23 -1.55
C SER A 59 6.23 -27.81 -1.01
N TRP A 60 4.97 -27.47 -0.84
CA TRP A 60 4.50 -26.24 -0.21
C TRP A 60 4.13 -26.42 1.26
N GLY A 61 4.36 -27.63 1.80
CA GLY A 61 4.00 -27.99 3.17
C GLY A 61 4.67 -27.11 4.24
N PHE A 62 5.84 -26.52 3.94
CA PHE A 62 6.51 -25.59 4.85
C PHE A 62 5.66 -24.38 5.21
N LEU A 63 4.76 -23.93 4.33
CA LEU A 63 3.89 -22.78 4.60
C LEU A 63 2.95 -23.00 5.80
N GLY A 64 2.64 -24.25 6.13
CA GLY A 64 1.84 -24.62 7.31
C GLY A 64 2.64 -24.75 8.60
N GLN A 65 3.98 -24.73 8.55
CA GLN A 65 4.83 -24.86 9.73
C GLN A 65 4.88 -23.55 10.51
N THR A 66 5.15 -23.64 11.82
CA THR A 66 5.30 -22.49 12.72
C THR A 66 6.49 -21.62 12.33
N ALA A 67 6.29 -20.31 12.28
CA ALA A 67 7.29 -19.37 11.80
C ALA A 67 8.44 -19.16 12.78
N GLY A 68 8.17 -19.10 14.09
CA GLY A 68 9.18 -18.92 15.13
C GLY A 68 9.87 -17.57 15.17
N PHE A 69 9.39 -16.57 14.41
CA PHE A 69 9.91 -15.20 14.42
C PHE A 69 8.75 -14.18 14.47
N GLY A 70 9.03 -12.97 14.97
CA GLY A 70 8.07 -11.88 15.00
C GLY A 70 8.19 -10.93 13.80
N ILE A 71 7.11 -10.25 13.45
CA ILE A 71 7.07 -9.18 12.46
C ILE A 71 6.67 -7.90 13.17
N SER A 72 7.49 -6.85 13.09
CA SER A 72 7.34 -5.62 13.87
C SER A 72 6.37 -4.61 13.27
N GLU A 73 5.89 -4.84 12.05
CA GLU A 73 5.09 -3.87 11.30
C GLU A 73 3.96 -4.58 10.56
N GLY A 74 2.82 -3.90 10.41
CA GLY A 74 1.68 -4.42 9.67
C GLY A 74 0.62 -5.06 10.55
N PRO A 75 -0.17 -6.01 10.02
CA PRO A 75 -1.13 -6.77 10.80
C PRO A 75 -0.45 -7.54 11.93
N THR A 76 -1.15 -7.71 13.04
CA THR A 76 -0.67 -8.49 14.19
C THR A 76 -0.22 -9.87 13.73
N PHE A 77 0.99 -10.25 14.12
CA PHE A 77 1.59 -11.53 13.80
C PHE A 77 2.33 -12.08 15.01
N ARG A 78 2.05 -13.34 15.35
CA ARG A 78 2.67 -14.04 16.48
C ARG A 78 3.65 -15.11 15.98
N PRO A 79 4.76 -15.36 16.71
CA PRO A 79 5.74 -16.38 16.31
C PRO A 79 5.18 -17.79 16.20
N GLU A 80 4.06 -18.09 16.86
CA GLU A 80 3.36 -19.38 16.83
C GLU A 80 2.56 -19.59 15.54
N GLU A 81 2.30 -18.51 14.79
CA GLU A 81 1.59 -18.59 13.52
C GLU A 81 2.46 -19.16 12.40
N SER A 82 1.82 -19.55 11.29
CA SER A 82 2.48 -20.25 10.20
C SER A 82 3.31 -19.32 9.29
N TYR A 83 4.28 -19.90 8.57
CA TYR A 83 5.01 -19.19 7.50
C TYR A 83 4.08 -18.62 6.43
N GLY A 84 2.99 -19.30 6.11
CA GLY A 84 1.98 -18.80 5.16
C GLY A 84 1.34 -17.50 5.66
N ARG A 85 1.04 -17.41 6.96
CA ARG A 85 0.51 -16.18 7.57
C ARG A 85 1.57 -15.07 7.57
N ALA A 86 2.82 -15.38 7.94
CA ALA A 86 3.94 -14.44 7.85
C ALA A 86 4.09 -13.87 6.44
N TYR A 87 4.02 -14.74 5.41
CA TYR A 87 4.08 -14.34 4.02
C TYR A 87 2.97 -13.34 3.64
N ILE A 88 1.73 -13.62 4.06
CA ILE A 88 0.58 -12.70 3.82
C ILE A 88 0.82 -11.34 4.49
N VAL A 89 1.38 -11.31 5.69
CA VAL A 89 1.75 -10.05 6.37
C VAL A 89 2.76 -9.27 5.53
N GLY A 90 3.79 -9.93 4.99
CA GLY A 90 4.74 -9.31 4.07
C GLY A 90 4.09 -8.75 2.80
N VAL A 91 3.12 -9.48 2.21
CA VAL A 91 2.31 -9.03 1.07
C VAL A 91 1.54 -7.75 1.42
N ILE A 92 0.86 -7.74 2.58
CA ILE A 92 0.09 -6.57 3.03
C ILE A 92 1.00 -5.37 3.28
N ASN A 93 2.18 -5.58 3.89
CA ASN A 93 3.15 -4.52 4.11
C ASN A 93 3.66 -3.90 2.80
N THR A 94 3.94 -4.73 1.80
CA THR A 94 4.29 -4.25 0.45
C THR A 94 3.16 -3.42 -0.17
N LEU A 95 1.90 -3.87 -0.05
CA LEU A 95 0.75 -3.14 -0.56
C LEU A 95 0.53 -1.82 0.20
N ARG A 96 0.71 -1.79 1.52
CA ARG A 96 0.63 -0.54 2.32
C ARG A 96 1.58 0.51 1.79
N VAL A 97 2.87 0.17 1.67
CA VAL A 97 3.88 1.08 1.11
C VAL A 97 3.54 1.46 -0.33
N GLY A 98 3.16 0.48 -1.15
CA GLY A 98 2.84 0.70 -2.57
C GLY A 98 1.67 1.67 -2.77
N VAL A 99 0.55 1.42 -2.11
CA VAL A 99 -0.66 2.24 -2.26
C VAL A 99 -0.45 3.65 -1.71
N VAL A 100 0.06 3.76 -0.47
CA VAL A 100 0.32 5.07 0.15
C VAL A 100 1.38 5.83 -0.65
N GLY A 101 2.44 5.14 -1.07
CA GLY A 101 3.52 5.71 -1.88
C GLY A 101 3.03 6.23 -3.23
N ILE A 102 2.18 5.48 -3.94
CA ILE A 102 1.58 5.92 -5.22
C ILE A 102 0.75 7.20 -5.03
N ILE A 103 -0.10 7.24 -4.02
CA ILE A 103 -0.96 8.40 -3.75
C ILE A 103 -0.10 9.64 -3.46
N LEU A 104 0.83 9.54 -2.50
CA LEU A 104 1.68 10.66 -2.10
C LEU A 104 2.63 11.10 -3.22
N ALA A 105 3.25 10.15 -3.93
CA ALA A 105 4.11 10.45 -5.08
C ALA A 105 3.35 11.14 -6.23
N THR A 106 2.08 10.75 -6.44
CA THR A 106 1.23 11.39 -7.45
C THR A 106 0.90 12.82 -7.06
N VAL A 107 0.49 13.05 -5.80
CA VAL A 107 0.20 14.40 -5.30
C VAL A 107 1.43 15.30 -5.39
N LEU A 108 2.58 14.82 -4.88
CA LEU A 108 3.84 15.55 -4.92
C LEU A 108 4.29 15.82 -6.35
N GLY A 109 4.22 14.79 -7.21
CA GLY A 109 4.61 14.87 -8.61
C GLY A 109 3.73 15.80 -9.43
N LEU A 110 2.41 15.79 -9.21
CA LEU A 110 1.49 16.75 -9.84
C LEU A 110 1.80 18.17 -9.41
N PHE A 111 1.96 18.40 -8.10
CA PHE A 111 2.31 19.71 -7.57
C PHE A 111 3.63 20.23 -8.15
N ALA A 112 4.70 19.44 -8.08
CA ALA A 112 6.00 19.82 -8.60
C ALA A 112 6.01 19.97 -10.13
N GLY A 113 5.28 19.11 -10.87
CA GLY A 113 5.18 19.18 -12.33
C GLY A 113 4.45 20.44 -12.81
N ILE A 114 3.34 20.80 -12.16
CA ILE A 114 2.61 22.05 -12.43
C ILE A 114 3.49 23.26 -12.05
N SER A 115 4.18 23.21 -10.91
CA SER A 115 5.09 24.28 -10.46
C SER A 115 6.21 24.54 -11.49
N ARG A 116 6.72 23.49 -12.15
CA ARG A 116 7.73 23.62 -13.21
C ARG A 116 7.24 24.31 -14.49
N VAL A 117 5.95 24.39 -14.70
CA VAL A 117 5.34 25.11 -15.85
C VAL A 117 4.82 26.49 -15.43
N SER A 118 4.89 26.81 -14.13
CA SER A 118 4.41 28.09 -13.58
C SER A 118 5.29 29.26 -14.02
N ASN A 119 4.65 30.42 -14.25
CA ASN A 119 5.35 31.68 -14.46
C ASN A 119 5.98 32.26 -13.18
N ASN A 120 5.66 31.72 -12.01
CA ASN A 120 6.30 32.10 -10.76
C ASN A 120 7.72 31.54 -10.71
N TRP A 121 8.70 32.43 -10.78
CA TRP A 121 10.13 32.09 -10.82
C TRP A 121 10.55 31.20 -9.64
N LEU A 122 10.10 31.54 -8.42
CA LEU A 122 10.49 30.81 -7.21
C LEU A 122 9.96 29.36 -7.22
N LEU A 123 8.66 29.20 -7.49
CA LEU A 123 8.04 27.87 -7.59
C LEU A 123 8.69 27.02 -8.67
N ASN A 124 8.97 27.62 -9.84
CA ASN A 124 9.63 26.93 -10.95
C ASN A 124 11.04 26.46 -10.55
N LYS A 125 11.85 27.34 -9.93
CA LYS A 125 13.21 27.00 -9.51
C LYS A 125 13.26 25.95 -8.41
N LEU A 126 12.42 26.07 -7.39
CA LEU A 126 12.34 25.08 -6.32
C LEU A 126 11.94 23.70 -6.84
N ALA A 127 10.92 23.65 -7.70
CA ALA A 127 10.48 22.39 -8.33
C ALA A 127 11.56 21.81 -9.27
N MET A 128 12.32 22.67 -9.99
CA MET A 128 13.43 22.24 -10.82
C MET A 128 14.54 21.59 -9.97
N VAL A 129 14.97 22.23 -8.89
CA VAL A 129 16.02 21.74 -7.98
C VAL A 129 15.59 20.39 -7.38
N TYR A 130 14.35 20.32 -6.89
CA TYR A 130 13.78 19.08 -6.37
C TYR A 130 13.87 17.94 -7.39
N VAL A 131 13.35 18.16 -8.60
CA VAL A 131 13.31 17.12 -9.64
C VAL A 131 14.73 16.70 -10.04
N GLU A 132 15.66 17.63 -10.18
CA GLU A 132 17.05 17.34 -10.58
C GLU A 132 17.77 16.50 -9.52
N ILE A 133 17.65 16.88 -8.24
CA ILE A 133 18.28 16.14 -7.14
C ILE A 133 17.74 14.72 -7.06
N PHE A 134 16.42 14.55 -6.98
CA PHE A 134 15.83 13.24 -6.70
C PHE A 134 15.85 12.29 -7.90
N ARG A 135 15.84 12.80 -9.14
CA ARG A 135 16.02 11.95 -10.33
C ARG A 135 17.47 11.51 -10.55
N SER A 136 18.43 12.36 -10.21
CA SER A 136 19.85 12.08 -10.44
C SER A 136 20.52 11.25 -9.34
N THR A 137 19.84 11.08 -8.20
CA THR A 137 20.35 10.31 -7.08
C THR A 137 19.72 8.90 -7.07
N PRO A 138 20.52 7.81 -6.93
CA PRO A 138 19.98 6.45 -6.82
C PRO A 138 19.03 6.30 -5.64
N LEU A 139 17.91 5.60 -5.84
CA LEU A 139 16.87 5.43 -4.82
C LEU A 139 17.40 4.81 -3.51
N LEU A 140 18.31 3.82 -3.62
CA LEU A 140 18.90 3.19 -2.44
C LEU A 140 19.70 4.18 -1.59
N VAL A 141 20.41 5.11 -2.22
CA VAL A 141 21.16 6.17 -1.52
C VAL A 141 20.21 7.11 -0.81
N GLN A 142 19.08 7.47 -1.46
CA GLN A 142 18.04 8.28 -0.84
C GLN A 142 17.42 7.56 0.37
N LEU A 143 17.14 6.26 0.25
CA LEU A 143 16.59 5.46 1.34
C LEU A 143 17.51 5.46 2.56
N LEU A 144 18.80 5.23 2.35
CA LEU A 144 19.79 5.25 3.44
C LEU A 144 19.94 6.66 4.03
N PHE A 145 19.91 7.71 3.19
CA PHE A 145 19.93 9.10 3.66
C PHE A 145 18.73 9.41 4.58
N TRP A 146 17.51 9.04 4.17
CA TRP A 146 16.33 9.24 5.01
C TRP A 146 16.39 8.45 6.31
N TYR A 147 16.84 7.19 6.26
CA TYR A 147 16.88 6.31 7.41
C TYR A 147 17.96 6.73 8.42
N VAL A 148 19.22 6.87 7.96
CA VAL A 148 20.36 7.14 8.82
C VAL A 148 20.59 8.64 9.01
N GLY A 149 20.48 9.43 7.95
CA GLY A 149 20.79 10.86 7.99
C GLY A 149 19.68 11.72 8.58
N VAL A 150 18.43 11.31 8.45
CA VAL A 150 17.30 12.12 8.92
C VAL A 150 16.62 11.47 10.12
N ILE A 151 16.09 10.25 9.98
CA ILE A 151 15.26 9.65 11.03
C ILE A 151 16.08 9.24 12.25
N ALA A 152 17.25 8.63 12.07
CA ALA A 152 18.11 8.27 13.20
C ALA A 152 18.66 9.49 13.98
N ALA A 153 18.68 10.67 13.36
CA ALA A 153 19.08 11.92 13.98
C ALA A 153 17.95 12.63 14.74
N LEU A 154 16.72 12.12 14.69
CA LEU A 154 15.58 12.66 15.43
C LEU A 154 15.75 12.43 16.94
N PRO A 155 15.03 13.19 17.79
CA PRO A 155 15.07 13.04 19.24
C PRO A 155 14.71 11.64 19.70
N THR A 156 15.22 11.23 20.85
CA THR A 156 14.85 9.96 21.50
C THR A 156 13.39 10.02 21.99
N ILE A 157 12.82 8.88 22.39
CA ILE A 157 11.45 8.84 22.95
C ILE A 157 11.32 9.75 24.18
N GLN A 158 12.38 9.87 24.96
CA GLN A 158 12.38 10.70 26.18
C GLN A 158 12.29 12.20 25.87
N GLU A 159 12.86 12.60 24.72
CA GLU A 159 12.89 13.97 24.23
C GLU A 159 12.01 14.15 22.98
N ALA A 160 10.97 13.30 22.85
CA ALA A 160 10.13 13.26 21.66
C ALA A 160 9.62 14.63 21.26
N ALA A 161 9.81 15.01 19.98
CA ALA A 161 9.33 16.26 19.45
C ALA A 161 7.81 16.19 19.23
N PRO A 162 7.01 17.04 19.90
CA PRO A 162 5.56 17.05 19.69
C PRO A 162 5.21 17.62 18.32
N LEU A 163 4.25 17.00 17.64
CA LEU A 163 3.62 17.50 16.40
C LEU A 163 2.25 18.17 16.69
N GLY A 164 2.14 18.90 17.80
CA GLY A 164 0.87 19.37 18.34
C GLY A 164 -0.01 18.18 18.77
N ASP A 165 -1.32 18.28 18.52
CA ASP A 165 -2.29 17.24 18.85
C ASP A 165 -2.22 16.00 17.89
N LEU A 166 -1.37 16.09 16.85
CA LEU A 166 -1.21 15.00 15.88
C LEU A 166 -0.35 13.85 16.40
N GLY A 167 0.51 14.09 17.41
CA GLY A 167 1.36 13.05 17.98
C GLY A 167 2.81 13.45 18.20
N TYR A 168 3.73 12.50 18.01
CA TYR A 168 5.14 12.67 18.33
C TYR A 168 6.06 12.15 17.22
N LEU A 169 7.21 12.81 17.05
CA LEU A 169 8.28 12.43 16.14
C LEU A 169 9.52 12.04 16.94
N THR A 170 10.07 10.85 16.66
CA THR A 170 11.22 10.29 17.35
C THR A 170 12.14 9.53 16.42
N ASN A 171 13.35 9.20 16.87
CA ASN A 171 14.28 8.32 16.15
C ASN A 171 13.80 6.85 16.06
N ARG A 172 12.75 6.49 16.81
CA ARG A 172 12.07 5.19 16.71
C ARG A 172 10.80 5.23 15.88
N GLY A 173 10.54 6.35 15.16
CA GLY A 173 9.43 6.53 14.26
C GLY A 173 8.50 7.67 14.66
N MET A 174 7.36 7.70 13.98
CA MET A 174 6.28 8.64 14.26
C MET A 174 5.15 7.93 14.99
N TYR A 175 4.65 8.55 16.03
CA TYR A 175 3.51 8.09 16.80
C TYR A 175 2.39 9.12 16.62
N LEU A 176 1.35 8.74 15.88
CA LEU A 176 0.31 9.67 15.47
C LEU A 176 -1.04 9.30 16.10
N THR A 177 -1.82 10.31 16.44
CA THR A 177 -3.22 10.14 16.79
C THR A 177 -3.95 9.49 15.62
N TRP A 178 -4.70 8.42 15.91
CA TRP A 178 -5.39 7.65 14.88
C TRP A 178 -6.82 7.29 15.29
N ILE A 179 -7.67 7.07 14.30
CA ILE A 179 -9.05 6.66 14.48
C ILE A 179 -9.14 5.17 14.17
N TYR A 180 -9.50 4.38 15.18
CA TYR A 180 -9.73 2.96 15.01
C TYR A 180 -11.23 2.65 14.97
N PRO A 181 -11.68 1.74 14.10
CA PRO A 181 -13.00 1.15 14.25
C PRO A 181 -12.96 0.24 15.49
N SER A 182 -13.77 0.55 16.48
CA SER A 182 -13.97 -0.31 17.62
C SER A 182 -14.67 -1.61 17.19
N GLU A 183 -14.93 -2.50 18.11
CA GLU A 183 -15.67 -3.72 17.80
C GLU A 183 -17.08 -3.43 17.27
N THR A 184 -17.79 -2.50 17.90
CA THR A 184 -19.08 -2.00 17.38
C THR A 184 -18.94 -1.32 16.02
N GLY A 185 -17.76 -0.78 15.72
CA GLY A 185 -17.42 -0.16 14.45
C GLY A 185 -16.89 -1.12 13.37
N GLN A 186 -16.54 -2.37 13.70
CA GLN A 186 -16.10 -3.35 12.70
C GLN A 186 -17.18 -3.59 11.63
N ALA A 187 -18.44 -3.60 12.02
CA ALA A 187 -19.56 -3.66 11.10
C ALA A 187 -19.52 -2.51 10.06
N LEU A 188 -18.98 -1.32 10.40
CA LEU A 188 -18.84 -0.20 9.46
C LEU A 188 -17.98 -0.54 8.26
N THR A 189 -16.98 -1.41 8.41
CA THR A 189 -16.17 -1.87 7.29
C THR A 189 -17.01 -2.59 6.24
N TRP A 190 -17.93 -3.42 6.67
CA TRP A 190 -18.85 -4.12 5.76
C TRP A 190 -19.87 -3.18 5.12
N TRP A 191 -20.38 -2.20 5.89
CA TRP A 191 -21.25 -1.16 5.34
C TRP A 191 -20.52 -0.27 4.32
N LEU A 192 -19.27 0.05 4.57
CA LEU A 192 -18.42 0.79 3.63
C LEU A 192 -18.19 0.00 2.34
N LEU A 193 -17.78 -1.26 2.44
CA LEU A 193 -17.58 -2.13 1.28
C LEU A 193 -18.88 -2.34 0.50
N GLY A 194 -19.97 -2.66 1.19
CA GLY A 194 -21.30 -2.81 0.58
C GLY A 194 -21.77 -1.53 -0.10
N GLY A 195 -21.57 -0.38 0.55
CA GLY A 195 -21.88 0.93 -0.02
C GLY A 195 -21.07 1.25 -1.27
N VAL A 196 -19.76 0.97 -1.27
CA VAL A 196 -18.91 1.14 -2.46
C VAL A 196 -19.37 0.25 -3.60
N ILE A 197 -19.63 -1.04 -3.34
CA ILE A 197 -20.11 -1.98 -4.37
C ILE A 197 -21.46 -1.53 -4.92
N ALA A 198 -22.43 -1.25 -4.06
CA ALA A 198 -23.76 -0.80 -4.47
C ALA A 198 -23.70 0.53 -5.23
N GLY A 199 -22.89 1.49 -4.75
CA GLY A 199 -22.66 2.76 -5.43
C GLY A 199 -22.05 2.58 -6.82
N MET A 200 -21.06 1.69 -6.99
CA MET A 200 -20.49 1.36 -8.31
C MET A 200 -21.51 0.73 -9.24
N VAL A 201 -22.33 -0.20 -8.74
CA VAL A 201 -23.39 -0.85 -9.54
C VAL A 201 -24.42 0.18 -10.01
N VAL A 202 -24.90 1.04 -9.10
CA VAL A 202 -25.86 2.10 -9.43
C VAL A 202 -25.26 3.12 -10.41
N ALA A 203 -24.02 3.53 -10.20
CA ALA A 203 -23.32 4.42 -11.12
C ALA A 203 -23.21 3.80 -12.53
N TRP A 204 -22.90 2.51 -12.61
CA TRP A 204 -22.81 1.78 -13.87
C TRP A 204 -24.18 1.62 -14.57
N VAL A 205 -25.23 1.23 -13.81
CA VAL A 205 -26.61 1.11 -14.35
C VAL A 205 -27.10 2.47 -14.86
N ARG A 206 -26.92 3.53 -14.05
CA ARG A 206 -27.35 4.88 -14.43
C ARG A 206 -26.61 5.40 -15.65
N ARG A 207 -25.31 5.15 -15.74
CA ARG A 207 -24.52 5.47 -16.93
C ARG A 207 -25.08 4.78 -18.18
N ARG A 208 -25.37 3.46 -18.10
CA ARG A 208 -25.96 2.73 -19.22
C ARG A 208 -27.36 3.26 -19.65
N GLN A 209 -28.18 3.68 -18.68
CA GLN A 209 -29.45 4.31 -18.96
C GLN A 209 -29.29 5.63 -19.72
N LEU A 210 -28.37 6.50 -19.26
CA LEU A 210 -28.04 7.77 -19.91
C LEU A 210 -27.52 7.57 -21.34
N GLU A 211 -26.61 6.60 -21.52
CA GLU A 211 -26.06 6.24 -22.83
C GLU A 211 -27.19 5.76 -23.81
N ARG A 212 -28.17 4.99 -23.31
CA ARG A 212 -29.35 4.55 -24.12
C ARG A 212 -30.27 5.70 -24.46
N GLN A 213 -30.37 6.72 -23.63
CA GLN A 213 -31.19 7.91 -23.84
C GLN A 213 -30.47 8.99 -24.66
N GLY A 214 -29.21 8.77 -25.04
CA GLY A 214 -28.41 9.75 -25.78
C GLY A 214 -28.02 10.99 -24.94
N VAL A 215 -28.21 10.95 -23.62
CA VAL A 215 -27.91 12.07 -22.73
C VAL A 215 -26.49 11.93 -22.21
N PRO A 216 -25.60 12.92 -22.41
CA PRO A 216 -24.25 12.89 -21.84
C PRO A 216 -24.34 13.00 -20.32
N GLY A 217 -23.78 12.01 -19.60
CA GLY A 217 -23.73 12.00 -18.13
C GLY A 217 -22.96 10.83 -17.55
N SER A 218 -22.44 11.06 -16.34
CA SER A 218 -21.71 10.05 -15.62
C SER A 218 -22.56 9.48 -14.52
N GLY A 219 -23.08 8.42 -14.35
CA GLY A 219 -23.89 7.95 -13.20
C GLY A 219 -23.24 8.14 -11.80
N PHE A 220 -22.09 8.84 -11.74
CA PHE A 220 -21.29 9.01 -10.53
C PHE A 220 -22.06 9.62 -9.35
N MET A 221 -22.84 10.69 -9.58
CA MET A 221 -23.62 11.33 -8.49
C MET A 221 -24.67 10.38 -7.91
N ALA A 222 -25.32 9.59 -8.75
CA ALA A 222 -26.30 8.59 -8.28
C ALA A 222 -25.60 7.49 -7.47
N GLY A 223 -24.44 7.04 -7.91
CA GLY A 223 -23.62 6.06 -7.16
C GLY A 223 -23.09 6.61 -5.85
N ALA A 224 -22.59 7.87 -5.84
CA ALA A 224 -22.13 8.54 -4.64
C ALA A 224 -23.24 8.75 -3.62
N LEU A 225 -24.46 9.08 -4.08
CA LEU A 225 -25.61 9.21 -3.20
C LEU A 225 -25.99 7.87 -2.53
N VAL A 226 -26.03 6.78 -3.30
CA VAL A 226 -26.31 5.44 -2.76
C VAL A 226 -25.22 5.00 -1.78
N PHE A 227 -23.95 5.23 -2.10
CA PHE A 227 -22.86 5.01 -1.15
C PHE A 227 -23.07 5.78 0.15
N ALA A 228 -23.36 7.09 0.06
CA ALA A 228 -23.57 7.94 1.24
C ALA A 228 -24.77 7.46 2.09
N ILE A 229 -25.86 7.08 1.48
CA ILE A 229 -27.06 6.57 2.19
C ILE A 229 -26.71 5.28 2.92
N ILE A 230 -26.07 4.31 2.27
CA ILE A 230 -25.72 3.02 2.88
C ILE A 230 -24.71 3.23 4.01
N PHE A 231 -23.69 4.07 3.80
CA PHE A 231 -22.68 4.36 4.80
C PHE A 231 -23.26 5.07 6.03
N VAL A 232 -24.12 6.08 5.83
CA VAL A 232 -24.78 6.80 6.92
C VAL A 232 -25.74 5.86 7.67
N ALA A 233 -26.51 5.03 6.98
CA ALA A 233 -27.38 4.05 7.63
C ALA A 233 -26.57 3.06 8.50
N GLY A 234 -25.46 2.53 7.99
CA GLY A 234 -24.55 1.67 8.75
C GLY A 234 -23.94 2.38 9.96
N PHE A 235 -23.54 3.63 9.80
CA PHE A 235 -22.99 4.45 10.87
C PHE A 235 -24.02 4.73 11.98
N LEU A 236 -25.25 5.10 11.61
CA LEU A 236 -26.33 5.31 12.58
C LEU A 236 -26.69 4.01 13.31
N LEU A 237 -26.71 2.88 12.61
CA LEU A 237 -26.94 1.58 13.24
C LEU A 237 -25.83 1.23 14.24
N ALA A 238 -24.57 1.48 13.87
CA ALA A 238 -23.44 1.26 14.77
C ALA A 238 -23.48 2.18 15.99
N LEU A 239 -23.89 3.44 15.82
CA LEU A 239 -24.13 4.36 16.97
C LEU A 239 -25.24 3.86 17.87
N PHE A 240 -26.33 3.36 17.29
CA PHE A 240 -27.45 2.84 18.08
C PHE A 240 -27.05 1.60 18.89
N THR A 241 -26.26 0.71 18.31
CA THR A 241 -25.75 -0.49 19.02
C THR A 241 -24.69 -0.13 20.08
N ALA A 242 -23.92 0.93 19.88
CA ALA A 242 -22.94 1.42 20.86
C ALA A 242 -23.59 2.17 22.05
N ALA A 243 -24.84 2.60 21.92
CA ALA A 243 -25.54 3.39 22.96
C ALA A 243 -25.88 2.61 24.23
N MET A 244 -25.53 1.32 24.32
CA MET A 244 -25.68 0.52 25.52
C MET A 244 -24.31 0.23 26.15
N PRO A 245 -23.74 1.13 26.96
CA PRO A 245 -22.45 0.91 27.58
C PRO A 245 -22.56 -0.17 28.66
N ALA A 246 -21.93 -1.31 28.41
CA ALA A 246 -21.66 -2.26 29.49
C ALA A 246 -20.34 -1.84 30.15
N THR A 247 -20.40 -1.29 31.35
CA THR A 247 -19.20 -0.98 32.14
C THR A 247 -18.90 -2.18 33.03
N THR A 248 -17.72 -2.75 32.91
CA THR A 248 -17.27 -3.85 33.77
C THR A 248 -16.03 -3.41 34.53
N THR A 249 -15.99 -3.72 35.82
CA THR A 249 -14.91 -3.32 36.73
C THR A 249 -14.13 -4.57 37.17
N TYR A 250 -12.83 -4.50 37.11
CA TYR A 250 -11.92 -5.59 37.47
C TYR A 250 -10.85 -5.08 38.45
N GLU A 251 -10.52 -5.84 39.48
CA GLU A 251 -9.44 -5.53 40.42
C GLU A 251 -8.08 -5.98 39.84
N LEU A 252 -7.13 -5.04 39.80
CA LEU A 252 -5.80 -5.28 39.26
C LEU A 252 -4.86 -5.87 40.30
N ARG A 253 -4.08 -6.86 39.88
CA ARG A 253 -2.92 -7.37 40.60
C ARG A 253 -1.62 -6.99 39.88
N ARG A 254 -0.53 -6.78 40.62
CA ARG A 254 0.77 -6.37 40.10
C ARG A 254 1.26 -7.37 39.06
N GLY A 255 1.52 -6.90 37.80
CA GLY A 255 2.00 -7.74 36.71
C GLY A 255 0.89 -8.29 35.79
N ASP A 256 -0.35 -7.88 35.98
CA ASP A 256 -1.47 -8.35 35.15
C ASP A 256 -1.30 -7.98 33.71
N ARG A 257 -1.37 -9.02 32.87
CA ARG A 257 -1.66 -8.97 31.46
C ARG A 257 -3.05 -9.52 31.30
N GLY A 258 -3.92 -8.82 30.59
CA GLY A 258 -5.29 -9.29 30.42
C GLY A 258 -5.75 -9.20 28.98
N THR A 259 -6.79 -9.94 28.68
CA THR A 259 -7.56 -9.81 27.47
C THR A 259 -8.98 -9.41 27.86
N ILE A 260 -9.50 -8.35 27.25
CA ILE A 260 -10.91 -8.00 27.40
C ILE A 260 -11.66 -8.72 26.29
N PHE A 261 -12.68 -9.48 26.66
CA PHE A 261 -13.42 -10.34 25.74
C PHE A 261 -14.92 -10.35 26.04
N ALA A 262 -15.69 -10.69 25.01
CA ALA A 262 -17.10 -11.03 25.20
C ALA A 262 -17.15 -12.51 25.55
N ASP A 263 -17.54 -12.78 26.79
CA ASP A 263 -17.75 -14.13 27.32
C ASP A 263 -19.07 -14.68 26.75
N ILE A 264 -18.96 -15.59 25.79
CA ILE A 264 -20.11 -16.13 25.06
C ILE A 264 -20.72 -17.30 25.76
N ASP A 265 -19.93 -18.10 26.48
CA ASP A 265 -20.40 -19.27 27.23
C ASP A 265 -20.67 -19.02 28.72
N GLY A 266 -20.32 -17.83 29.21
CA GLY A 266 -20.62 -17.38 30.57
C GLY A 266 -19.76 -18.02 31.67
N ASN A 267 -18.61 -18.58 31.32
CA ASN A 267 -17.72 -19.27 32.24
C ASN A 267 -16.72 -18.34 32.97
N GLY A 268 -16.60 -17.07 32.55
CA GLY A 268 -15.72 -16.06 33.12
C GLY A 268 -14.24 -16.22 32.75
N ALA A 269 -13.88 -17.16 31.86
CA ALA A 269 -12.55 -17.39 31.39
C ALA A 269 -12.47 -17.14 29.87
N PHE A 270 -11.29 -16.76 29.35
CA PHE A 270 -11.13 -16.57 27.92
C PHE A 270 -10.83 -17.91 27.22
N ASP A 271 -11.76 -18.39 26.42
CA ASP A 271 -11.66 -19.62 25.66
C ASP A 271 -11.46 -19.35 24.16
N LEU A 272 -10.27 -19.68 23.66
CA LEU A 272 -9.87 -19.45 22.28
C LEU A 272 -10.79 -20.24 21.31
N GLY A 273 -11.53 -19.53 20.45
CA GLY A 273 -12.46 -20.10 19.48
C GLY A 273 -13.92 -20.16 19.95
N ILE A 274 -14.22 -19.84 21.21
CA ILE A 274 -15.57 -19.69 21.78
C ILE A 274 -15.80 -18.20 22.05
N ASP A 275 -14.91 -17.59 22.82
CA ASP A 275 -15.00 -16.19 23.21
C ASP A 275 -14.40 -15.27 22.19
N ARG A 276 -14.90 -14.05 22.18
CA ARG A 276 -14.48 -13.05 21.21
C ARG A 276 -13.71 -11.93 21.90
N PRO A 277 -12.39 -11.76 21.59
CA PRO A 277 -11.62 -10.65 22.15
C PRO A 277 -12.16 -9.30 21.65
N LEU A 278 -12.23 -8.31 22.56
CA LEU A 278 -12.73 -6.97 22.25
C LEU A 278 -11.57 -6.03 21.92
N ALA A 279 -11.41 -5.77 20.62
CA ALA A 279 -10.36 -4.90 20.12
C ALA A 279 -10.66 -3.41 20.33
N TYR A 280 -9.60 -2.64 20.61
CA TYR A 280 -9.64 -1.17 20.73
C TYR A 280 -10.65 -0.64 21.74
N VAL A 281 -10.78 -1.34 22.87
CA VAL A 281 -11.62 -0.92 24.00
C VAL A 281 -10.87 0.08 24.86
N PRO A 282 -11.43 1.27 25.16
CA PRO A 282 -10.84 2.20 26.10
C PRO A 282 -10.79 1.62 27.50
N ILE A 283 -9.63 1.73 28.12
CA ILE A 283 -9.36 1.23 29.47
C ILE A 283 -8.92 2.42 30.33
N THR A 284 -9.51 2.54 31.52
CA THR A 284 -9.12 3.54 32.50
C THR A 284 -8.64 2.84 33.78
N LEU A 285 -7.46 3.20 34.26
CA LEU A 285 -6.88 2.73 35.51
C LEU A 285 -7.15 3.76 36.59
N TYR A 286 -7.62 3.27 37.74
CA TYR A 286 -7.90 4.08 38.92
C TYR A 286 -7.02 3.68 40.08
N ALA A 287 -6.57 4.68 40.86
CA ALA A 287 -6.05 4.47 42.24
C ALA A 287 -7.20 4.28 43.24
N GLY A 288 -6.87 3.89 44.45
CA GLY A 288 -7.85 3.53 45.49
C GLY A 288 -8.87 4.61 45.88
N ASP A 289 -8.60 5.87 45.50
CA ASP A 289 -9.46 7.06 45.76
C ASP A 289 -10.23 7.53 44.49
N ASN A 290 -10.41 6.67 43.50
CA ASN A 290 -11.01 6.98 42.20
C ASN A 290 -10.23 7.99 41.32
N GLN A 291 -8.97 8.23 41.65
CA GLN A 291 -8.11 9.06 40.81
C GLN A 291 -7.68 8.29 39.55
N VAL A 292 -7.85 8.87 38.35
CA VAL A 292 -7.38 8.27 37.10
C VAL A 292 -5.85 8.34 37.08
N VAL A 293 -5.22 7.18 36.99
CA VAL A 293 -3.77 7.03 37.02
C VAL A 293 -3.23 6.85 35.60
N ALA A 294 -3.93 6.14 34.75
CA ALA A 294 -3.59 5.95 33.35
C ALA A 294 -4.83 5.59 32.52
N THR A 295 -4.73 5.83 31.23
CA THR A 295 -5.70 5.36 30.23
C THR A 295 -4.98 4.61 29.13
N GLY A 296 -5.66 3.71 28.45
CA GLY A 296 -5.10 2.94 27.36
C GLY A 296 -6.18 2.38 26.45
N LEU A 297 -5.77 1.60 25.45
CA LEU A 297 -6.66 0.82 24.59
C LEU A 297 -6.18 -0.61 24.55
N THR A 298 -7.11 -1.55 24.41
CA THR A 298 -6.78 -2.91 24.01
C THR A 298 -6.23 -2.90 22.60
N ASP A 299 -5.36 -3.84 22.27
CA ASP A 299 -4.88 -4.05 20.90
C ASP A 299 -5.93 -4.75 20.02
N GLY A 300 -5.55 -5.11 18.76
CA GLY A 300 -6.42 -5.80 17.83
C GLY A 300 -6.89 -7.19 18.30
N ASP A 301 -6.21 -7.78 19.28
CA ASP A 301 -6.52 -9.07 19.88
C ASP A 301 -7.20 -8.92 21.27
N GLY A 302 -7.66 -7.72 21.59
CA GLY A 302 -8.29 -7.42 22.89
C GLY A 302 -7.32 -7.43 24.06
N ALA A 303 -6.03 -7.60 23.82
CA ALA A 303 -5.04 -7.65 24.87
C ALA A 303 -4.64 -6.25 25.35
N PHE A 304 -4.36 -6.12 26.62
CA PHE A 304 -3.79 -4.92 27.20
C PHE A 304 -2.52 -5.26 28.00
N ARG A 305 -1.58 -4.32 27.95
CA ARG A 305 -0.35 -4.40 28.75
C ARG A 305 0.00 -3.01 29.25
N PHE A 306 0.14 -2.87 30.53
CA PHE A 306 0.76 -1.70 31.13
C PHE A 306 2.19 -2.04 31.53
N THR A 307 3.16 -1.41 30.90
CA THR A 307 4.61 -1.70 31.09
C THR A 307 5.09 -1.25 32.48
N ASP A 308 4.52 -0.16 32.98
CA ASP A 308 4.81 0.39 34.31
C ASP A 308 3.47 0.69 35.00
N LEU A 309 2.84 -0.36 35.55
CA LEU A 309 1.65 -0.18 36.36
C LEU A 309 2.04 0.67 37.57
N PRO A 310 1.46 1.88 37.74
CA PRO A 310 1.68 2.64 38.96
C PRO A 310 1.32 1.79 40.17
N ALA A 311 2.17 1.80 41.20
CA ALA A 311 1.94 0.99 42.40
C ALA A 311 0.60 1.27 43.11
N GLU A 312 -0.03 2.37 42.77
CA GLU A 312 -1.26 2.90 43.28
C GLU A 312 -2.50 2.42 42.47
N ALA A 313 -2.32 1.83 41.27
CA ALA A 313 -3.41 1.35 40.45
C ALA A 313 -4.05 0.10 41.08
N THR A 314 -5.32 0.19 41.41
CA THR A 314 -6.08 -0.88 42.11
C THR A 314 -7.24 -1.41 41.27
N ARG A 315 -7.74 -0.64 40.31
CA ARG A 315 -8.92 -0.96 39.53
C ARG A 315 -8.79 -0.59 38.08
N ILE A 316 -9.27 -1.47 37.23
CA ILE A 316 -9.42 -1.21 35.79
C ILE A 316 -10.89 -1.09 35.44
N GLU A 317 -11.25 -0.15 34.65
CA GLU A 317 -12.60 0.07 34.14
C GLU A 317 -12.57 0.20 32.63
N TRP A 318 -13.51 -0.43 31.96
CA TRP A 318 -13.69 -0.29 30.52
C TRP A 318 -15.14 -0.12 30.15
N THR A 319 -15.40 0.61 29.08
CA THR A 319 -16.75 0.85 28.56
C THR A 319 -16.84 0.36 27.14
N THR A 320 -18.02 -0.06 26.71
CA THR A 320 -18.26 -0.37 25.30
C THR A 320 -17.96 0.86 24.46
N PRO A 321 -17.00 0.81 23.54
CA PRO A 321 -16.54 2.00 22.84
C PRO A 321 -17.56 2.48 21.81
N ALA A 322 -17.53 3.79 21.52
CA ALA A 322 -18.17 4.34 20.33
C ALA A 322 -17.68 3.62 19.06
N PRO A 323 -18.45 3.62 17.95
CA PRO A 323 -18.06 2.92 16.73
C PRO A 323 -16.67 3.30 16.18
N LEU A 324 -16.26 4.54 16.43
CA LEU A 324 -14.94 5.06 16.11
C LEU A 324 -14.31 5.60 17.39
N VAL A 325 -13.11 5.13 17.69
CA VAL A 325 -12.32 5.56 18.85
C VAL A 325 -11.10 6.32 18.38
N ILE A 326 -10.92 7.54 18.90
CA ILE A 326 -9.71 8.31 18.71
C ILE A 326 -8.69 7.81 19.73
N SER A 327 -7.58 7.30 19.23
CA SER A 327 -6.45 6.85 20.04
C SER A 327 -5.30 7.84 19.89
N GLU A 328 -4.90 8.43 20.99
CA GLU A 328 -3.76 9.33 21.07
C GLU A 328 -2.53 8.56 21.57
N PRO A 329 -1.34 8.83 21.01
CA PRO A 329 -0.12 8.24 21.50
C PRO A 329 0.24 8.83 22.87
N MET A 330 0.23 8.00 23.90
CA MET A 330 0.64 8.39 25.24
C MET A 330 1.98 7.78 25.58
N ARG A 331 2.91 8.59 26.07
CA ARG A 331 4.24 8.12 26.48
C ARG A 331 4.15 7.32 27.77
N GLN A 332 4.60 6.08 27.74
CA GLN A 332 4.75 5.22 28.91
C GLN A 332 6.19 4.72 28.98
N GLY A 333 6.95 5.25 29.94
CA GLY A 333 8.36 4.91 30.10
C GLY A 333 9.18 5.15 28.84
N PHE A 334 9.72 4.09 28.24
CA PHE A 334 10.56 4.11 27.04
C PHE A 334 9.80 3.82 25.74
N ASN A 335 8.47 3.87 25.77
CA ASN A 335 7.64 3.58 24.61
C ASN A 335 6.41 4.50 24.55
N PHE A 336 5.68 4.43 23.45
CA PHE A 336 4.35 5.03 23.32
C PHE A 336 3.30 3.91 23.25
N ASN A 337 2.18 4.12 23.92
CA ASN A 337 0.98 3.31 23.80
C ASN A 337 -0.13 4.15 23.16
N GLY A 338 -1.00 3.50 22.38
CA GLY A 338 -2.05 4.18 21.62
C GLY A 338 -1.55 4.83 20.32
N GLY A 339 -2.49 5.41 19.59
CA GLY A 339 -2.22 5.95 18.26
C GLY A 339 -1.77 4.91 17.25
N ILE A 340 -1.33 5.36 16.09
CA ILE A 340 -0.65 4.52 15.11
C ILE A 340 0.85 4.80 15.15
N SER A 341 1.67 3.76 15.19
CA SER A 341 3.11 3.85 15.05
C SER A 341 3.53 3.61 13.60
N LEU A 342 4.29 4.53 13.06
CA LEU A 342 4.99 4.36 11.80
C LEU A 342 6.47 4.14 12.11
N THR A 343 6.95 2.95 11.86
CA THR A 343 8.34 2.59 12.15
C THR A 343 9.33 3.45 11.36
N PRO A 344 10.58 3.62 11.83
CA PRO A 344 11.62 4.34 11.10
C PRO A 344 11.84 3.78 9.70
N GLU A 345 11.78 2.45 9.58
CA GLU A 345 11.95 1.70 8.34
C GLU A 345 10.83 2.02 7.35
N PHE A 346 9.57 2.02 7.79
CA PHE A 346 8.41 2.39 6.97
C PHE A 346 8.50 3.85 6.52
N ALA A 347 8.79 4.77 7.46
CA ALA A 347 8.86 6.19 7.17
C ALA A 347 9.98 6.52 6.17
N ALA A 348 11.19 5.95 6.36
CA ALA A 348 12.31 6.15 5.45
C ALA A 348 12.02 5.62 4.05
N LEU A 349 11.48 4.40 3.97
CA LEU A 349 11.11 3.79 2.71
C LEU A 349 10.04 4.60 1.97
N LEU A 350 9.01 5.03 2.68
CA LEU A 350 7.93 5.83 2.10
C LEU A 350 8.45 7.18 1.59
N LEU A 351 9.25 7.91 2.40
CA LEU A 351 9.84 9.18 2.00
C LEU A 351 10.74 9.04 0.77
N ALA A 352 11.61 8.02 0.74
CA ALA A 352 12.47 7.77 -0.41
C ALA A 352 11.67 7.47 -1.69
N LEU A 353 10.69 6.54 -1.60
CA LEU A 353 9.86 6.17 -2.74
C LEU A 353 9.00 7.35 -3.25
N VAL A 354 8.42 8.13 -2.34
CA VAL A 354 7.59 9.29 -2.68
C VAL A 354 8.42 10.40 -3.32
N ALA A 355 9.58 10.74 -2.74
CA ALA A 355 10.44 11.78 -3.27
C ALA A 355 11.02 11.39 -4.65
N TYR A 356 11.51 10.15 -4.77
CA TYR A 356 12.04 9.64 -6.02
C TYR A 356 10.98 9.55 -7.12
N THR A 357 9.90 8.81 -6.88
CA THR A 357 8.85 8.60 -7.88
C THR A 357 8.11 9.89 -8.21
N GLY A 358 7.88 10.75 -7.20
CA GLY A 358 7.28 12.07 -7.38
C GLY A 358 8.07 12.97 -8.33
N ALA A 359 9.41 12.90 -8.29
CA ALA A 359 10.27 13.65 -9.22
C ALA A 359 10.12 13.17 -10.67
N PHE A 360 9.98 11.85 -10.91
CA PHE A 360 9.69 11.32 -12.25
C PHE A 360 8.29 11.69 -12.72
N ILE A 361 7.29 11.60 -11.83
CA ILE A 361 5.91 12.02 -12.13
C ILE A 361 5.87 13.50 -12.47
N ALA A 362 6.60 14.35 -11.75
CA ALA A 362 6.69 15.79 -12.03
C ALA A 362 7.17 16.08 -13.45
N GLU A 363 8.18 15.33 -13.92
CA GLU A 363 8.69 15.47 -15.29
C GLU A 363 7.68 14.98 -16.34
N ILE A 364 7.00 13.87 -16.08
CA ILE A 364 5.92 13.36 -16.94
C ILE A 364 4.80 14.40 -17.05
N VAL A 365 4.40 15.01 -15.94
CA VAL A 365 3.36 16.05 -15.91
C VAL A 365 3.80 17.29 -16.69
N ARG A 366 5.02 17.77 -16.45
CA ARG A 366 5.60 18.88 -17.20
C ARG A 366 5.63 18.60 -18.72
N ALA A 367 6.11 17.43 -19.11
CA ALA A 367 6.18 17.01 -20.50
C ALA A 367 4.78 16.93 -21.13
N GLY A 368 3.81 16.35 -20.43
CA GLY A 368 2.43 16.24 -20.90
C GLY A 368 1.73 17.59 -21.08
N ILE A 369 1.95 18.56 -20.17
CA ILE A 369 1.41 19.92 -20.32
C ILE A 369 2.05 20.62 -21.52
N ASN A 370 3.35 20.49 -21.69
CA ASN A 370 4.10 21.10 -22.82
C ASN A 370 3.79 20.43 -24.16
N ALA A 371 3.28 19.20 -24.19
CA ALA A 371 2.88 18.52 -25.41
C ALA A 371 1.57 19.07 -26.02
N VAL A 372 0.79 19.84 -25.24
CA VAL A 372 -0.44 20.46 -25.74
C VAL A 372 -0.08 21.59 -26.71
N ASN A 373 -0.66 21.56 -27.90
CA ASN A 373 -0.39 22.50 -28.97
C ASN A 373 -0.62 23.96 -28.50
N LYS A 374 0.33 24.85 -28.82
CA LYS A 374 0.26 26.28 -28.46
C LYS A 374 -1.02 26.95 -28.95
N GLY A 375 -1.53 26.56 -30.13
CA GLY A 375 -2.80 27.06 -30.65
C GLY A 375 -4.00 26.82 -29.73
N GLN A 376 -4.00 25.76 -28.90
CA GLN A 376 -5.05 25.52 -27.91
C GLN A 376 -5.01 26.57 -26.78
N TRP A 377 -3.82 26.98 -26.40
CA TRP A 377 -3.60 28.06 -25.42
C TRP A 377 -4.03 29.41 -25.97
N GLU A 378 -3.68 29.70 -27.22
CA GLU A 378 -4.04 30.96 -27.91
C GLU A 378 -5.54 31.06 -28.15
N ALA A 379 -6.17 30.00 -28.67
CA ALA A 379 -7.60 29.94 -28.86
C ALA A 379 -8.39 30.12 -27.53
N SER A 380 -7.93 29.50 -26.45
CA SER A 380 -8.55 29.65 -25.13
C SER A 380 -8.51 31.08 -24.63
N ARG A 381 -7.37 31.76 -24.83
CA ARG A 381 -7.22 33.16 -24.46
C ARG A 381 -8.05 34.10 -25.33
N ALA A 382 -8.15 33.79 -26.63
CA ALA A 382 -9.01 34.55 -27.56
C ALA A 382 -10.50 34.45 -27.17
N LEU A 383 -10.92 33.34 -26.57
CA LEU A 383 -12.26 33.16 -26.00
C LEU A 383 -12.44 33.79 -24.59
N GLY A 384 -11.44 34.53 -24.10
CA GLY A 384 -11.51 35.23 -22.82
C GLY A 384 -11.32 34.31 -21.58
N LEU A 385 -10.88 33.07 -21.77
CA LEU A 385 -10.63 32.18 -20.62
C LEU A 385 -9.39 32.61 -19.84
N ASN A 386 -9.52 32.72 -18.53
CA ASN A 386 -8.38 32.95 -17.66
C ASN A 386 -7.47 31.71 -17.62
N THR A 387 -6.24 31.85 -17.13
CA THR A 387 -5.24 30.77 -17.12
C THR A 387 -5.73 29.50 -16.39
N GLY A 388 -6.46 29.65 -15.28
CA GLY A 388 -7.01 28.52 -14.53
C GLY A 388 -8.11 27.76 -15.30
N ALA A 389 -9.02 28.48 -15.97
CA ALA A 389 -10.05 27.90 -16.81
C ALA A 389 -9.43 27.23 -18.05
N THR A 390 -8.45 27.86 -18.70
CA THR A 390 -7.67 27.29 -19.82
C THR A 390 -7.02 25.97 -19.41
N LEU A 391 -6.31 25.96 -18.27
CA LEU A 391 -5.68 24.74 -17.75
C LEU A 391 -6.72 23.66 -17.48
N ARG A 392 -7.80 23.96 -16.78
CA ARG A 392 -8.78 22.96 -16.34
C ARG A 392 -9.63 22.40 -17.48
N MET A 393 -10.07 23.26 -18.41
CA MET A 393 -11.07 22.88 -19.43
C MET A 393 -10.43 22.45 -20.76
N VAL A 394 -9.24 22.96 -21.10
CA VAL A 394 -8.63 22.73 -22.40
C VAL A 394 -7.33 21.95 -22.31
N VAL A 395 -6.39 22.41 -21.49
CA VAL A 395 -5.04 21.84 -21.46
C VAL A 395 -4.98 20.53 -20.67
N LEU A 396 -5.51 20.49 -19.47
CA LEU A 396 -5.41 19.31 -18.60
C LEU A 396 -6.07 18.06 -19.20
N PRO A 397 -7.27 18.11 -19.81
CA PRO A 397 -7.86 16.94 -20.46
C PRO A 397 -7.03 16.40 -21.62
N GLN A 398 -6.31 17.28 -22.35
CA GLN A 398 -5.42 16.87 -23.44
C GLN A 398 -4.09 16.35 -22.89
N ALA A 399 -3.50 17.03 -21.91
CA ALA A 399 -2.26 16.64 -21.26
C ALA A 399 -2.37 15.26 -20.57
N LEU A 400 -3.50 14.97 -19.91
CA LEU A 400 -3.72 13.69 -19.21
C LEU A 400 -3.59 12.47 -20.13
N ARG A 401 -3.91 12.60 -21.41
CA ARG A 401 -3.73 11.51 -22.40
C ARG A 401 -2.26 11.17 -22.62
N VAL A 402 -1.40 12.19 -22.56
CA VAL A 402 0.05 12.02 -22.71
C VAL A 402 0.67 11.58 -21.37
N ILE A 403 0.12 12.05 -20.24
CA ILE A 403 0.61 11.79 -18.89
C ILE A 403 0.30 10.35 -18.43
N ILE A 404 -0.93 9.85 -18.65
CA ILE A 404 -1.40 8.58 -18.07
C ILE A 404 -0.59 7.35 -18.49
N PRO A 405 -0.22 7.15 -19.78
CA PRO A 405 0.56 5.98 -20.16
C PRO A 405 1.92 5.87 -19.45
N PRO A 406 2.76 6.91 -19.37
CA PRO A 406 4.01 6.85 -18.62
C PRO A 406 3.82 6.71 -17.10
N LEU A 407 2.74 7.25 -16.52
CA LEU A 407 2.42 7.07 -15.09
C LEU A 407 2.27 5.60 -14.71
N THR A 408 1.69 4.78 -15.59
CA THR A 408 1.58 3.33 -15.37
C THR A 408 2.92 2.71 -15.05
N SER A 409 3.96 3.04 -15.82
CA SER A 409 5.31 2.53 -15.61
C SER A 409 5.89 3.00 -14.28
N GLN A 410 5.60 4.23 -13.87
CA GLN A 410 6.08 4.76 -12.57
C GLN A 410 5.41 4.04 -11.38
N TYR A 411 4.12 3.75 -11.47
CA TYR A 411 3.42 3.01 -10.41
C TYR A 411 3.92 1.57 -10.28
N LEU A 412 4.13 0.90 -11.43
CA LEU A 412 4.73 -0.44 -11.44
C LEU A 412 6.16 -0.44 -10.87
N ASN A 413 6.95 0.57 -11.20
CA ASN A 413 8.31 0.72 -10.68
C ASN A 413 8.31 0.99 -9.17
N LEU A 414 7.39 1.83 -8.66
CA LEU A 414 7.29 2.11 -7.23
C LEU A 414 7.02 0.82 -6.43
N VAL A 415 6.05 0.00 -6.86
CA VAL A 415 5.74 -1.28 -6.21
C VAL A 415 6.93 -2.24 -6.25
N LYS A 416 7.66 -2.33 -7.36
CA LYS A 416 8.87 -3.17 -7.47
C LYS A 416 10.02 -2.64 -6.60
N ASN A 417 10.21 -1.33 -6.57
CA ASN A 417 11.25 -0.67 -5.80
C ASN A 417 11.03 -0.77 -4.28
N SER A 418 9.81 -1.12 -3.83
CA SER A 418 9.59 -1.39 -2.40
C SER A 418 10.45 -2.53 -1.87
N SER A 419 10.91 -3.46 -2.72
CA SER A 419 11.86 -4.52 -2.34
C SER A 419 13.22 -4.00 -1.85
N LEU A 420 13.58 -2.74 -2.14
CA LEU A 420 14.75 -2.08 -1.53
C LEU A 420 14.61 -1.88 -0.01
N ALA A 421 13.43 -2.09 0.53
CA ALA A 421 13.11 -2.16 1.96
C ALA A 421 14.04 -3.07 2.76
N ILE A 422 14.62 -4.09 2.12
CA ILE A 422 15.60 -4.99 2.72
C ILE A 422 16.80 -4.25 3.29
N ALA A 423 17.19 -3.12 2.69
CA ALA A 423 18.34 -2.32 3.14
C ALA A 423 18.12 -1.68 4.52
N VAL A 424 16.88 -1.43 4.89
CA VAL A 424 16.48 -0.85 6.18
C VAL A 424 15.69 -1.84 7.05
N ARG A 425 15.62 -3.12 6.63
CA ARG A 425 14.93 -4.20 7.35
C ARG A 425 13.43 -4.02 7.53
N TYR A 426 12.78 -3.21 6.70
CA TYR A 426 11.33 -3.16 6.71
C TYR A 426 10.76 -4.52 6.28
N PRO A 427 9.78 -5.10 7.03
CA PRO A 427 9.28 -6.44 6.78
C PRO A 427 8.27 -6.49 5.60
N ASP A 428 8.75 -6.15 4.40
CA ASP A 428 8.01 -6.31 3.16
C ASP A 428 7.96 -7.77 2.69
N LEU A 429 7.30 -8.02 1.60
CA LEU A 429 7.21 -9.33 0.95
C LEU A 429 8.58 -9.98 0.76
N PHE A 430 9.57 -9.21 0.27
CA PHE A 430 10.88 -9.75 -0.05
C PHE A 430 11.68 -10.09 1.21
N ASN A 431 11.67 -9.22 2.22
CA ASN A 431 12.37 -9.41 3.48
C ASN A 431 11.79 -10.60 4.28
N VAL A 432 10.45 -10.67 4.39
CA VAL A 432 9.78 -11.79 5.08
C VAL A 432 10.04 -13.11 4.34
N SER A 433 9.93 -13.13 3.01
CA SER A 433 10.21 -14.33 2.21
C SER A 433 11.65 -14.80 2.38
N ARG A 434 12.62 -13.88 2.44
CA ARG A 434 14.02 -14.21 2.70
C ARG A 434 14.21 -14.85 4.08
N THR A 435 13.52 -14.34 5.10
CA THR A 435 13.54 -14.92 6.45
C THR A 435 12.99 -16.35 6.42
N ILE A 436 11.86 -16.57 5.75
CA ILE A 436 11.25 -17.89 5.58
C ILE A 436 12.23 -18.84 4.86
N VAL A 437 12.82 -18.42 3.76
CA VAL A 437 13.79 -19.19 2.99
C VAL A 437 15.01 -19.57 3.82
N ASN A 438 15.54 -18.62 4.59
CA ASN A 438 16.71 -18.88 5.46
C ASN A 438 16.42 -19.92 6.55
N GLN A 439 15.18 -19.97 7.06
CA GLN A 439 14.80 -20.94 8.09
C GLN A 439 14.42 -22.31 7.54
N THR A 440 13.79 -22.33 6.36
CA THR A 440 13.24 -23.57 5.78
C THR A 440 14.13 -24.23 4.75
N GLY A 441 15.12 -23.52 4.19
CA GLY A 441 15.91 -23.97 3.04
C GLY A 441 15.11 -24.04 1.73
N ALA A 442 13.85 -23.55 1.69
CA ALA A 442 12.97 -23.63 0.53
C ALA A 442 13.26 -22.48 -0.48
N GLU A 443 14.49 -22.41 -0.99
CA GLU A 443 14.96 -21.29 -1.82
C GLU A 443 14.14 -21.11 -3.10
N VAL A 444 13.92 -22.21 -3.85
CA VAL A 444 13.22 -22.17 -5.14
C VAL A 444 11.76 -21.79 -4.94
N GLN A 445 11.10 -22.41 -3.97
CA GLN A 445 9.69 -22.13 -3.64
C GLN A 445 9.50 -20.67 -3.18
N GLY A 446 10.39 -20.19 -2.31
CA GLY A 446 10.36 -18.79 -1.83
C GLY A 446 10.53 -17.79 -2.97
N ILE A 447 11.49 -18.00 -3.87
CA ILE A 447 11.70 -17.15 -5.04
C ILE A 447 10.47 -17.20 -5.98
N LEU A 448 9.91 -18.37 -6.24
CA LEU A 448 8.71 -18.52 -7.08
C LEU A 448 7.52 -17.79 -6.49
N LEU A 449 7.29 -17.86 -5.17
CA LEU A 449 6.23 -17.11 -4.50
C LEU A 449 6.42 -15.59 -4.66
N VAL A 450 7.62 -15.09 -4.42
CA VAL A 450 7.93 -13.67 -4.57
C VAL A 450 7.71 -13.22 -6.02
N MET A 451 8.22 -13.97 -6.99
CA MET A 451 8.03 -13.67 -8.43
C MET A 451 6.55 -13.66 -8.80
N ALA A 452 5.79 -14.69 -8.40
CA ALA A 452 4.37 -14.79 -8.69
C ALA A 452 3.58 -13.61 -8.10
N THR A 453 3.91 -13.19 -6.88
CA THR A 453 3.23 -12.08 -6.21
C THR A 453 3.53 -10.74 -6.87
N TYR A 454 4.80 -10.42 -7.16
CA TYR A 454 5.13 -9.19 -7.89
C TYR A 454 4.57 -9.18 -9.32
N LEU A 455 4.53 -10.34 -9.99
CA LEU A 455 3.87 -10.48 -11.29
C LEU A 455 2.37 -10.19 -11.16
N THR A 456 1.71 -10.73 -10.15
CA THR A 456 0.28 -10.48 -9.88
C THR A 456 0.01 -9.00 -9.63
N PHE A 457 0.81 -8.32 -8.80
CA PHE A 457 0.70 -6.88 -8.59
C PHE A 457 0.87 -6.10 -9.88
N SER A 458 1.87 -6.49 -10.69
CA SER A 458 2.13 -5.85 -11.98
C SER A 458 0.98 -6.02 -12.96
N LEU A 459 0.41 -7.22 -13.04
CA LEU A 459 -0.73 -7.51 -13.92
C LEU A 459 -1.99 -6.74 -13.46
N ILE A 460 -2.31 -6.75 -12.17
CA ILE A 460 -3.46 -6.01 -11.63
C ILE A 460 -3.32 -4.51 -11.93
N THR A 461 -2.15 -3.93 -11.63
CA THR A 461 -1.87 -2.51 -11.89
C THR A 461 -1.98 -2.19 -13.39
N SER A 462 -1.40 -3.04 -14.25
CA SER A 462 -1.44 -2.88 -15.70
C SER A 462 -2.86 -2.98 -16.25
N LEU A 463 -3.66 -3.94 -15.78
CA LEU A 463 -5.06 -4.10 -16.19
C LEU A 463 -5.90 -2.88 -15.78
N PHE A 464 -5.72 -2.41 -14.55
CA PHE A 464 -6.42 -1.21 -14.07
C PHE A 464 -6.05 0.04 -14.88
N MET A 465 -4.75 0.26 -15.13
CA MET A 465 -4.28 1.41 -15.89
C MET A 465 -4.68 1.34 -17.37
N ASN A 466 -4.66 0.16 -17.98
CA ASN A 466 -5.13 -0.03 -19.35
C ASN A 466 -6.63 0.24 -19.47
N TRP A 467 -7.42 -0.22 -18.51
CA TRP A 467 -8.85 0.08 -18.44
C TRP A 467 -9.09 1.60 -18.28
N TYR A 468 -8.33 2.26 -17.39
CA TYR A 468 -8.42 3.71 -17.18
C TYR A 468 -8.01 4.49 -18.43
N ASN A 469 -6.90 4.10 -19.07
CA ASN A 469 -6.40 4.72 -20.30
C ASN A 469 -7.43 4.66 -21.43
N LYS A 470 -8.08 3.51 -21.64
CA LYS A 470 -9.18 3.37 -22.63
C LYS A 470 -10.38 4.29 -22.36
N ARG A 471 -10.58 4.71 -21.11
CA ARG A 471 -11.66 5.65 -20.76
C ARG A 471 -11.31 7.12 -20.99
N VAL A 472 -10.03 7.45 -20.88
CA VAL A 472 -9.52 8.82 -21.05
C VAL A 472 -9.16 9.11 -22.50
N SER A 473 -8.83 8.09 -23.31
CA SER A 473 -8.63 8.24 -24.76
C SER A 473 -9.94 8.67 -25.42
N LEU A 474 -9.91 9.80 -26.16
CA LEU A 474 -11.03 10.16 -27.04
C LEU A 474 -10.99 9.28 -28.29
N VAL A 475 -12.18 8.87 -28.72
CA VAL A 475 -12.35 8.35 -30.07
C VAL A 475 -12.16 9.53 -31.02
N GLU A 476 -11.06 9.56 -31.74
CA GLU A 476 -10.94 10.42 -32.92
C GLU A 476 -12.02 9.95 -33.91
N ARG A 477 -13.01 10.81 -34.15
CA ARG A 477 -13.96 10.65 -35.23
C ARG A 477 -13.45 11.42 -36.44
#